data_1d3d8645273aae51e0ab0ad1d226ec32
#
_entry.id   1d3d8645273aae51e0ab0ad1d226ec32
#
_cell.length_a   1.000
_cell.length_b   1.000
_cell.length_c   1.000
_cell.angle_alpha   90.00
_cell.angle_beta   90.00
_cell.angle_gamma   90.00
#
_symmetry.space_group_name_H-M   'P 1'
#
loop_
_entity.id
_entity.type
_entity.pdbx_description
1 polymer ?
#
loop_
_entity_poly.entity_id
_entity_poly.type
_entity_poly.pdbx_seq_one_letter_code
_entity_poly.pdbx_strand_id
1 'polypeptide(L)'
;MASQKGILLGFETMETPFMNTVEKSMRFVELVKSPYLQVYPDSGNLMNASLEPGAKNVYEDIELGRGHIVAAHLKETIPGHYREIPFGTGQIDFKRMVDTFLSIGVNRFTGEFWYVGQENWLEDIKFANQFLRSHFPNI
;
A
#
# COMPACT_ATOMS: atom_id res chain seq x y z
N MET A 1 -8.97 13.44 19.80
CA MET A 1 -7.77 14.29 19.63
C MET A 1 -7.48 14.57 18.15
N ALA A 2 -7.33 13.61 17.27
CA ALA A 2 -7.05 13.86 15.83
C ALA A 2 -8.16 14.73 15.18
N SER A 3 -9.41 14.35 15.32
CA SER A 3 -10.57 15.08 14.78
C SER A 3 -10.66 16.54 15.26
N GLN A 4 -10.32 16.80 16.52
CA GLN A 4 -10.29 18.16 17.08
C GLN A 4 -9.20 19.05 16.46
N LYS A 5 -8.19 18.45 15.85
CA LYS A 5 -7.05 19.12 15.20
C LYS A 5 -7.16 19.08 13.67
N GLY A 6 -8.23 18.50 13.11
CA GLY A 6 -8.36 18.31 11.67
C GLY A 6 -7.33 17.35 11.07
N ILE A 7 -6.75 16.45 11.88
CA ILE A 7 -5.72 15.51 11.45
C ILE A 7 -6.37 14.21 11.01
N LEU A 8 -6.10 13.82 9.77
CA LEU A 8 -6.51 12.53 9.21
C LEU A 8 -5.51 11.45 9.63
N LEU A 9 -6.01 10.35 10.15
CA LEU A 9 -5.24 9.16 10.50
C LEU A 9 -5.51 8.07 9.46
N GLY A 10 -4.48 7.41 8.97
CA GLY A 10 -4.59 6.25 8.10
C GLY A 10 -4.01 5.01 8.78
N PHE A 11 -4.78 3.93 8.86
CA PHE A 11 -4.23 2.62 9.23
C PHE A 11 -3.35 2.11 8.09
N GLU A 12 -2.09 1.89 8.38
CA GLU A 12 -1.22 1.14 7.48
C GLU A 12 -1.48 -0.35 7.61
N THR A 13 -1.63 -1.04 6.48
CA THR A 13 -1.66 -2.50 6.48
C THR A 13 -0.26 -3.05 6.72
N MET A 14 -0.13 -3.93 7.71
CA MET A 14 1.15 -4.39 8.23
C MET A 14 1.45 -5.85 7.86
N GLU A 15 2.64 -6.29 8.20
CA GLU A 15 3.13 -7.67 7.96
C GLU A 15 2.46 -8.70 8.88
N THR A 16 1.73 -8.26 9.90
CA THR A 16 1.14 -9.14 10.91
C THR A 16 -0.33 -9.49 10.60
N PRO A 17 -0.80 -10.69 10.95
CA PRO A 17 -2.19 -11.11 10.72
C PRO A 17 -3.25 -10.20 11.35
N PHE A 18 -2.87 -9.36 12.32
CA PHE A 18 -3.79 -8.42 12.95
C PHE A 18 -4.31 -7.35 11.97
N MET A 19 -3.42 -6.82 11.10
CA MET A 19 -3.73 -5.68 10.24
C MET A 19 -3.10 -5.82 8.84
N ASN A 20 -3.16 -7.02 8.25
CA ASN A 20 -2.51 -7.29 6.97
C ASN A 20 -3.44 -7.18 5.75
N THR A 21 -4.72 -6.80 5.94
CA THR A 21 -5.68 -6.62 4.85
C THR A 21 -6.49 -5.34 5.00
N VAL A 22 -7.00 -4.82 3.87
CA VAL A 22 -7.93 -3.68 3.87
C VAL A 22 -9.23 -4.05 4.59
N GLU A 23 -9.74 -5.27 4.40
CA GLU A 23 -10.93 -5.75 5.10
C GLU A 23 -10.80 -5.61 6.61
N LYS A 24 -9.66 -6.00 7.19
CA LYS A 24 -9.41 -5.88 8.63
C LYS A 24 -9.36 -4.42 9.08
N SER A 25 -8.69 -3.57 8.31
CA SER A 25 -8.62 -2.14 8.59
C SER A 25 -10.00 -1.49 8.55
N MET A 26 -10.84 -1.86 7.59
CA MET A 26 -12.21 -1.33 7.45
C MET A 26 -13.09 -1.66 8.65
N ARG A 27 -12.91 -2.80 9.31
CA ARG A 27 -13.65 -3.13 10.55
C ARG A 27 -13.44 -2.06 11.64
N PHE A 28 -12.23 -1.51 11.76
CA PHE A 28 -11.95 -0.44 12.71
C PHE A 28 -12.51 0.91 12.24
N VAL A 29 -12.42 1.21 10.96
CA VAL A 29 -13.02 2.43 10.38
C VAL A 29 -14.52 2.46 10.64
N GLU A 30 -15.21 1.35 10.37
CA GLU A 30 -16.65 1.19 10.58
C GLU A 30 -17.03 1.23 12.06
N LEU A 31 -16.21 0.66 12.95
CA LEU A 31 -16.45 0.69 14.40
C LEU A 31 -16.32 2.09 14.97
N VAL A 32 -15.27 2.82 14.58
CA VAL A 32 -14.97 4.16 15.10
C VAL A 32 -15.91 5.22 14.49
N LYS A 33 -16.37 5.04 13.27
CA LYS A 33 -17.31 5.93 12.55
C LYS A 33 -16.87 7.39 12.52
N SER A 34 -15.57 7.62 12.34
CA SER A 34 -14.98 8.95 12.25
C SER A 34 -14.41 9.19 10.86
N PRO A 35 -14.73 10.31 10.20
CA PRO A 35 -14.13 10.65 8.92
C PRO A 35 -12.62 10.92 9.01
N TYR A 36 -12.10 11.07 10.21
CA TYR A 36 -10.68 11.27 10.47
C TYR A 36 -9.89 9.97 10.66
N LEU A 37 -10.54 8.80 10.63
CA LEU A 37 -9.89 7.50 10.65
C LEU A 37 -10.15 6.78 9.33
N GLN A 38 -9.08 6.50 8.60
CA GLN A 38 -9.10 5.98 7.25
C GLN A 38 -8.05 4.88 7.10
N VAL A 39 -7.87 4.36 5.90
CA VAL A 39 -6.91 3.29 5.58
C VAL A 39 -5.76 3.86 4.75
N TYR A 40 -4.55 3.34 4.99
CA TYR A 40 -3.33 3.64 4.26
C TYR A 40 -2.65 2.30 3.88
N PRO A 41 -3.13 1.60 2.86
CA PRO A 41 -2.64 0.26 2.55
C PRO A 41 -1.24 0.28 1.93
N ASP A 42 -0.47 -0.77 2.24
CA ASP A 42 0.81 -1.07 1.62
C ASP A 42 0.66 -2.24 0.63
N SER A 43 1.02 -2.01 -0.64
CA SER A 43 0.85 -2.98 -1.72
C SER A 43 1.59 -4.30 -1.47
N GLY A 44 2.80 -4.24 -0.92
CA GLY A 44 3.60 -5.42 -0.65
C GLY A 44 3.06 -6.26 0.49
N ASN A 45 2.62 -5.61 1.59
CA ASN A 45 2.00 -6.30 2.71
C ASN A 45 0.70 -6.98 2.30
N LEU A 46 -0.15 -6.29 1.53
CA LEU A 46 -1.38 -6.85 0.99
C LEU A 46 -1.14 -8.04 0.06
N MET A 47 -0.13 -7.94 -0.82
CA MET A 47 0.20 -9.03 -1.74
C MET A 47 0.60 -10.28 -0.98
N ASN A 48 1.48 -10.18 0.01
CA ASN A 48 1.85 -11.32 0.84
C ASN A 48 0.66 -11.88 1.64
N ALA A 49 -0.21 -11.02 2.18
CA ALA A 49 -1.42 -11.46 2.87
C ALA A 49 -2.38 -12.21 1.94
N SER A 50 -2.44 -11.86 0.65
CA SER A 50 -3.29 -12.53 -0.33
C SER A 50 -2.83 -13.95 -0.68
N LEU A 51 -1.62 -14.33 -0.30
CA LEU A 51 -1.08 -15.69 -0.47
C LEU A 51 -1.50 -16.64 0.66
N GLU A 52 -2.10 -16.14 1.73
CA GLU A 52 -2.57 -16.97 2.85
C GLU A 52 -3.76 -17.84 2.40
N PRO A 53 -3.88 -19.09 2.91
CA PRO A 53 -5.01 -19.95 2.59
C PRO A 53 -6.36 -19.30 2.93
N GLY A 54 -7.24 -19.22 1.93
CA GLY A 54 -8.57 -18.60 2.09
C GLY A 54 -8.58 -17.07 2.06
N ALA A 55 -7.45 -16.42 1.80
CA ALA A 55 -7.41 -14.97 1.61
C ALA A 55 -8.13 -14.56 0.32
N LYS A 56 -8.63 -13.31 0.32
CA LYS A 56 -9.14 -12.67 -0.89
C LYS A 56 -7.99 -12.34 -1.83
N ASN A 57 -8.32 -12.22 -3.11
CA ASN A 57 -7.40 -11.61 -4.08
C ASN A 57 -7.06 -10.19 -3.64
N VAL A 58 -5.79 -9.77 -3.79
CA VAL A 58 -5.30 -8.47 -3.32
C VAL A 58 -6.12 -7.30 -3.90
N TYR A 59 -6.51 -7.37 -5.15
CA TYR A 59 -7.26 -6.30 -5.81
C TYR A 59 -8.70 -6.23 -5.30
N GLU A 60 -9.32 -7.36 -5.00
CA GLU A 60 -10.65 -7.43 -4.38
C GLU A 60 -10.62 -6.88 -2.93
N ASP A 61 -9.55 -7.16 -2.18
CA ASP A 61 -9.37 -6.62 -0.83
C ASP A 61 -9.23 -5.09 -0.86
N ILE A 62 -8.46 -4.53 -1.81
CA ILE A 62 -8.30 -3.08 -2.00
C ILE A 62 -9.67 -2.42 -2.29
N GLU A 63 -10.51 -3.03 -3.11
CA GLU A 63 -11.84 -2.50 -3.44
C GLU A 63 -12.74 -2.32 -2.21
N LEU A 64 -12.57 -3.11 -1.16
CA LEU A 64 -13.32 -2.97 0.09
C LEU A 64 -13.06 -1.63 0.80
N GLY A 65 -11.93 -1.00 0.50
CA GLY A 65 -11.56 0.31 1.04
C GLY A 65 -12.05 1.50 0.23
N ARG A 66 -12.87 1.31 -0.81
CA ARG A 66 -13.37 2.39 -1.67
C ARG A 66 -13.98 3.53 -0.87
N GLY A 67 -13.47 4.75 -1.07
CA GLY A 67 -13.87 5.96 -0.35
C GLY A 67 -13.24 6.12 1.05
N HIS A 68 -12.43 5.16 1.49
CA HIS A 68 -11.77 5.16 2.80
C HIS A 68 -10.24 5.02 2.72
N ILE A 69 -9.65 4.96 1.54
CA ILE A 69 -8.19 4.94 1.37
C ILE A 69 -7.71 6.35 1.07
N VAL A 70 -6.87 6.88 1.96
CA VAL A 70 -6.37 8.28 1.87
C VAL A 70 -5.10 8.42 1.05
N ALA A 71 -4.30 7.38 0.99
CA ALA A 71 -3.08 7.24 0.21
C ALA A 71 -2.68 5.75 0.22
N ALA A 72 -1.66 5.37 -0.54
CA ALA A 72 -1.14 4.01 -0.56
C ALA A 72 0.39 3.98 -0.60
N HIS A 73 1.00 3.00 0.08
CA HIS A 73 2.38 2.62 -0.14
C HIS A 73 2.50 1.73 -1.37
N LEU A 74 3.49 2.01 -2.19
CA LEU A 74 3.94 1.13 -3.25
C LEU A 74 5.27 0.53 -2.81
N LYS A 75 5.26 -0.74 -2.50
CA LYS A 75 6.39 -1.52 -2.00
C LYS A 75 6.52 -2.81 -2.78
N GLU A 76 7.75 -3.20 -3.09
CA GLU A 76 8.04 -4.49 -3.70
C GLU A 76 8.19 -5.57 -2.63
N THR A 77 7.75 -6.79 -2.95
CA THR A 77 7.93 -7.97 -2.09
C THR A 77 8.10 -9.24 -2.92
N ILE A 78 8.54 -10.29 -2.28
CA ILE A 78 8.43 -11.66 -2.78
C ILE A 78 7.68 -12.51 -1.74
N PRO A 79 7.20 -13.72 -2.07
CA PRO A 79 6.45 -14.55 -1.13
C PRO A 79 7.19 -14.76 0.19
N GLY A 80 6.56 -14.34 1.30
CA GLY A 80 7.11 -14.45 2.64
C GLY A 80 8.21 -13.44 3.01
N HIS A 81 8.62 -12.54 2.09
CA HIS A 81 9.61 -11.49 2.36
C HIS A 81 9.02 -10.12 2.09
N TYR A 82 9.03 -9.26 3.09
CA TYR A 82 8.30 -7.99 3.11
C TYR A 82 9.19 -6.77 2.89
N ARG A 83 10.51 -6.92 3.01
CA ARG A 83 11.46 -5.79 3.07
C ARG A 83 12.64 -6.03 2.15
N GLU A 84 13.34 -4.94 1.81
CA GLU A 84 14.63 -4.97 1.11
C GLU A 84 14.60 -5.59 -0.30
N ILE A 85 13.42 -5.68 -0.90
CA ILE A 85 13.26 -6.17 -2.28
C ILE A 85 13.28 -4.98 -3.23
N PRO A 86 14.24 -4.91 -4.17
CA PRO A 86 14.30 -3.82 -5.14
C PRO A 86 13.09 -3.81 -6.06
N PHE A 87 12.60 -2.63 -6.41
CA PHE A 87 11.49 -2.46 -7.34
C PHE A 87 11.73 -3.18 -8.66
N GLY A 88 10.71 -3.91 -9.15
CA GLY A 88 10.73 -4.65 -10.40
C GLY A 88 11.42 -6.03 -10.32
N THR A 89 11.87 -6.45 -9.13
CA THR A 89 12.50 -7.77 -8.95
C THR A 89 11.62 -8.76 -8.17
N GLY A 90 10.43 -8.35 -7.77
CA GLY A 90 9.53 -9.12 -6.92
C GLY A 90 8.28 -9.63 -7.63
N GLN A 91 7.18 -9.66 -6.90
CA GLN A 91 5.92 -10.25 -7.33
C GLN A 91 4.82 -9.24 -7.63
N ILE A 92 5.07 -7.93 -7.44
CA ILE A 92 4.03 -6.91 -7.58
C ILE A 92 3.82 -6.58 -9.07
N ASP A 93 2.61 -6.75 -9.57
CA ASP A 93 2.17 -6.12 -10.81
C ASP A 93 1.83 -4.65 -10.53
N PHE A 94 2.83 -3.79 -10.59
CA PHE A 94 2.68 -2.36 -10.26
C PHE A 94 1.69 -1.65 -11.16
N LYS A 95 1.60 -2.02 -12.44
CA LYS A 95 0.63 -1.41 -13.36
C LYS A 95 -0.80 -1.69 -12.88
N ARG A 96 -1.10 -2.95 -12.63
CA ARG A 96 -2.43 -3.36 -12.15
C ARG A 96 -2.71 -2.81 -10.75
N MET A 97 -1.70 -2.78 -9.87
CA MET A 97 -1.83 -2.23 -8.51
C MET A 97 -2.20 -0.75 -8.55
N VAL A 98 -1.48 0.05 -9.34
CA VAL A 98 -1.74 1.48 -9.53
C VAL A 98 -3.13 1.70 -10.13
N ASP A 99 -3.47 0.97 -11.20
CA ASP A 99 -4.78 1.07 -11.85
C ASP A 99 -5.93 0.76 -10.87
N THR A 100 -5.75 -0.26 -10.02
CA THR A 100 -6.74 -0.62 -9.00
C THR A 100 -6.95 0.54 -8.01
N PHE A 101 -5.88 1.09 -7.45
CA PHE A 101 -5.98 2.22 -6.54
C PHE A 101 -6.59 3.47 -7.21
N LEU A 102 -6.17 3.79 -8.43
CA LEU A 102 -6.72 4.92 -9.18
C LEU A 102 -8.22 4.75 -9.46
N SER A 103 -8.66 3.52 -9.79
CA SER A 103 -10.07 3.21 -10.08
C SER A 103 -11.03 3.48 -8.91
N ILE A 104 -10.50 3.44 -7.69
CA ILE A 104 -11.25 3.72 -6.46
C ILE A 104 -11.02 5.14 -5.91
N GLY A 105 -10.31 6.00 -6.67
CA GLY A 105 -10.12 7.40 -6.36
C GLY A 105 -8.87 7.72 -5.53
N VAL A 106 -7.98 6.76 -5.27
CA VAL A 106 -6.70 7.00 -4.60
C VAL A 106 -5.76 7.72 -5.56
N ASN A 107 -5.23 8.87 -5.14
CA ASN A 107 -4.36 9.71 -5.98
C ASN A 107 -3.08 10.18 -5.27
N ARG A 108 -2.76 9.59 -4.11
CA ARG A 108 -1.55 9.86 -3.33
C ARG A 108 -0.83 8.55 -3.09
N PHE A 109 0.45 8.53 -3.44
CA PHE A 109 1.28 7.33 -3.34
C PHE A 109 2.64 7.67 -2.77
N THR A 110 3.17 6.76 -1.96
CA THR A 110 4.52 6.83 -1.41
C THR A 110 5.25 5.55 -1.83
N GLY A 111 6.40 5.68 -2.47
CA GLY A 111 7.29 4.54 -2.68
C GLY A 111 7.99 4.17 -1.37
N GLU A 112 7.83 2.93 -0.93
CA GLU A 112 8.50 2.41 0.26
C GLU A 112 9.59 1.42 -0.13
N PHE A 113 10.83 1.70 0.27
CA PHE A 113 11.98 0.84 0.08
C PHE A 113 13.05 1.14 1.13
N TRP A 114 14.06 0.28 1.23
CA TRP A 114 14.98 0.26 2.36
C TRP A 114 16.38 0.66 1.96
N TYR A 115 17.02 1.45 2.82
CA TYR A 115 18.45 1.65 2.76
C TYR A 115 19.16 0.48 3.45
N VAL A 116 19.93 -0.27 2.68
CA VAL A 116 20.66 -1.47 3.15
C VAL A 116 22.17 -1.26 3.16
N GLY A 117 22.62 0.00 3.18
CA GLY A 117 24.05 0.33 3.21
C GLY A 117 24.70 0.49 1.83
N GLN A 118 23.91 0.54 0.75
CA GLN A 118 24.44 0.73 -0.61
C GLN A 118 25.04 2.13 -0.79
N GLU A 119 26.19 2.19 -1.46
CA GLU A 119 26.88 3.47 -1.72
C GLU A 119 26.10 4.36 -2.70
N ASN A 120 25.40 3.75 -3.64
CA ASN A 120 24.66 4.44 -4.70
C ASN A 120 23.20 4.72 -4.34
N TRP A 121 22.85 4.90 -3.07
CA TRP A 121 21.47 5.07 -2.59
C TRP A 121 20.69 6.18 -3.33
N LEU A 122 21.37 7.22 -3.82
CA LEU A 122 20.72 8.30 -4.57
C LEU A 122 20.25 7.84 -5.95
N GLU A 123 21.02 6.98 -6.61
CA GLU A 123 20.63 6.38 -7.90
C GLU A 123 19.47 5.39 -7.69
N ASP A 124 19.45 4.66 -6.58
CA ASP A 124 18.34 3.78 -6.21
C ASP A 124 17.05 4.57 -6.01
N ILE A 125 17.10 5.74 -5.37
CA ILE A 125 15.95 6.64 -5.23
C ILE A 125 15.47 7.13 -6.59
N LYS A 126 16.37 7.54 -7.46
CA LYS A 126 16.03 8.00 -8.83
C LYS A 126 15.38 6.87 -9.63
N PHE A 127 15.99 5.68 -9.59
CA PHE A 127 15.44 4.49 -10.24
C PHE A 127 14.04 4.17 -9.73
N ALA A 128 13.84 4.07 -8.41
CA ALA A 128 12.55 3.80 -7.79
C ALA A 128 11.49 4.81 -8.23
N ASN A 129 11.82 6.10 -8.25
CA ASN A 129 10.92 7.15 -8.69
C ASN A 129 10.54 7.00 -10.17
N GLN A 130 11.51 6.76 -11.05
CA GLN A 130 11.26 6.56 -12.49
C GLN A 130 10.46 5.28 -12.74
N PHE A 131 10.84 4.18 -12.09
CA PHE A 131 10.15 2.90 -12.20
C PHE A 131 8.68 3.03 -11.79
N LEU A 132 8.40 3.56 -10.62
CA LEU A 132 7.03 3.71 -10.14
C LEU A 132 6.22 4.64 -11.06
N ARG A 133 6.78 5.79 -11.45
CA ARG A 133 6.09 6.74 -12.36
C ARG A 133 5.75 6.13 -13.71
N SER A 134 6.54 5.20 -14.23
CA SER A 134 6.25 4.55 -15.51
C SER A 134 4.96 3.71 -15.51
N HIS A 135 4.45 3.35 -14.33
CA HIS A 135 3.20 2.58 -14.17
C HIS A 135 1.95 3.46 -14.04
N PHE A 136 2.13 4.78 -13.88
CA PHE A 136 1.00 5.70 -13.86
C PHE A 136 0.59 6.08 -15.30
N PRO A 137 -0.71 6.38 -15.52
CA PRO A 137 -1.14 6.95 -16.79
C PRO A 137 -0.40 8.28 -17.04
N ASN A 138 -0.08 8.54 -18.32
CA ASN A 138 0.48 9.84 -18.71
C ASN A 138 -0.52 10.94 -18.31
N ILE A 139 -0.11 11.79 -17.39
CA ILE A 139 -0.83 12.99 -16.98
C ILE A 139 -0.32 14.16 -17.81
#